data_62f371b4d851c979a36fec761a056574
#
_entry.id   62f371b4d851c979a36fec761a056574
#
_cell.length_a   1.000
_cell.length_b   1.000
_cell.length_c   1.000
_cell.angle_alpha   90.00
_cell.angle_beta   90.00
_cell.angle_gamma   90.00
#
_symmetry.space_group_name_H-M   'P 1'
#
loop_
_entity.id
_entity.type
_entity.pdbx_description
1 polymer ?
#
loop_
_entity_poly.entity_id
_entity_poly.type
_entity_poly.pdbx_seq_one_letter_code
_entity_poly.pdbx_strand_id
1 'polypeptide(L)'
;MAHDAVANDTALRTTVLVVEDDVLLRMYAVEMITEAGFRVIEAQDADAAIRVLEARDDIRIIFTDIDMPGSMNGLKLAHAVANRWPPIRIIATSGHFKIHEGDLPDGGRFIPKPYRQHQIIGALTELANPGSAFGY
;
A
#
# COMPACT_ATOMS: atom_id res chain seq x y z
N MET A 1 -7.27 8.91 -25.75
CA MET A 1 -7.26 10.15 -24.93
C MET A 1 -8.32 10.10 -23.84
N ALA A 2 -9.58 10.04 -24.19
CA ALA A 2 -10.65 10.05 -23.18
C ALA A 2 -10.60 8.83 -22.26
N HIS A 3 -10.34 7.65 -22.79
CA HIS A 3 -10.25 6.44 -21.96
C HIS A 3 -9.03 6.45 -21.03
N ASP A 4 -7.93 7.08 -21.47
CA ASP A 4 -6.77 7.25 -20.60
C ASP A 4 -7.09 8.18 -19.44
N ALA A 5 -7.83 9.24 -19.71
CA ALA A 5 -8.27 10.17 -18.70
C ALA A 5 -9.16 9.49 -17.64
N VAL A 6 -10.05 8.57 -18.09
CA VAL A 6 -10.91 7.81 -17.16
C VAL A 6 -10.08 6.88 -16.27
N ALA A 7 -9.12 6.16 -16.84
CA ALA A 7 -8.24 5.28 -16.08
C ALA A 7 -7.38 6.07 -15.09
N ASN A 8 -6.83 7.22 -15.55
CA ASN A 8 -6.04 8.10 -14.70
C ASN A 8 -6.89 8.72 -13.59
N ASP A 9 -8.16 8.98 -13.88
CA ASP A 9 -9.08 9.54 -12.90
C ASP A 9 -9.28 8.61 -11.71
N THR A 10 -9.44 7.31 -11.96
CA THR A 10 -9.56 6.31 -10.91
C THR A 10 -8.30 6.28 -10.05
N ALA A 11 -7.13 6.23 -10.67
CA ALA A 11 -5.86 6.23 -9.96
C ALA A 11 -5.67 7.52 -9.18
N LEU A 12 -5.95 8.67 -9.79
CA LEU A 12 -5.79 9.98 -9.17
C LEU A 12 -6.68 10.17 -7.94
N ARG A 13 -7.83 9.49 -7.88
CA ARG A 13 -8.73 9.54 -6.74
C ARG A 13 -8.29 8.63 -5.61
N THR A 14 -7.38 7.72 -5.89
CA THR A 14 -6.94 6.76 -4.90
C THR A 14 -5.67 7.27 -4.24
N THR A 15 -5.72 7.41 -2.94
CA THR A 15 -4.58 7.83 -2.14
C THR A 15 -3.96 6.62 -1.48
N VAL A 16 -2.67 6.45 -1.69
CA VAL A 16 -1.87 5.35 -1.16
C VAL A 16 -0.93 5.89 -0.09
N LEU A 17 -0.93 5.25 1.07
CA LEU A 17 0.03 5.55 2.12
C LEU A 17 1.21 4.57 1.97
N VAL A 18 2.38 5.11 1.72
CA VAL A 18 3.62 4.31 1.59
C VAL A 18 4.37 4.39 2.91
N VAL A 19 4.64 3.22 3.51
CA VAL A 19 5.35 3.12 4.79
C VAL A 19 6.64 2.34 4.58
N GLU A 20 7.77 3.02 4.74
CA GLU A 20 9.08 2.45 4.49
C GLU A 20 10.12 3.26 5.28
N ASP A 21 10.92 2.61 6.10
CA ASP A 21 11.91 3.30 6.91
C ASP A 21 13.19 3.66 6.14
N ASP A 22 13.55 2.89 5.14
CA ASP A 22 14.71 3.20 4.29
C ASP A 22 14.37 4.33 3.34
N VAL A 23 15.15 5.42 3.42
CA VAL A 23 14.88 6.64 2.64
C VAL A 23 14.89 6.36 1.14
N LEU A 24 15.88 5.62 0.65
CA LEU A 24 16.01 5.37 -0.79
C LEU A 24 14.90 4.47 -1.30
N LEU A 25 14.57 3.42 -0.55
CA LEU A 25 13.47 2.53 -0.91
C LEU A 25 12.14 3.27 -0.88
N ARG A 26 11.94 4.15 0.11
CA ARG A 26 10.73 4.96 0.18
C ARG A 26 10.62 5.89 -1.02
N MET A 27 11.70 6.58 -1.36
CA MET A 27 11.72 7.46 -2.54
C MET A 27 11.40 6.69 -3.81
N TYR A 28 11.97 5.51 -3.97
CA TYR A 28 11.70 4.67 -5.14
C TYR A 28 10.22 4.29 -5.20
N ALA A 29 9.65 3.83 -4.09
CA ALA A 29 8.25 3.43 -4.04
C ALA A 29 7.33 4.62 -4.32
N VAL A 30 7.59 5.75 -3.69
CA VAL A 30 6.79 6.97 -3.89
C VAL A 30 6.80 7.39 -5.36
N GLU A 31 7.98 7.43 -5.97
CA GLU A 31 8.12 7.83 -7.37
C GLU A 31 7.37 6.87 -8.30
N MET A 32 7.57 5.57 -8.10
CA MET A 32 6.93 4.54 -8.90
C MET A 32 5.41 4.64 -8.84
N ILE A 33 4.86 4.79 -7.64
CA ILE A 33 3.41 4.82 -7.43
C ILE A 33 2.82 6.13 -7.94
N THR A 34 3.53 7.24 -7.73
CA THR A 34 3.12 8.55 -8.24
C THR A 34 3.07 8.55 -9.77
N GLU A 35 4.08 7.97 -10.41
CA GLU A 35 4.11 7.89 -11.88
C GLU A 35 2.98 7.05 -12.44
N ALA A 36 2.48 6.09 -11.66
CA ALA A 36 1.34 5.27 -12.06
C ALA A 36 0.00 6.02 -11.94
N GLY A 37 0.01 7.26 -11.40
CA GLY A 37 -1.17 8.10 -11.33
C GLY A 37 -1.85 8.18 -9.98
N PHE A 38 -1.31 7.50 -8.96
CA PHE A 38 -1.89 7.53 -7.63
C PHE A 38 -1.43 8.76 -6.86
N ARG A 39 -2.25 9.18 -5.90
CA ARG A 39 -1.82 10.15 -4.90
C ARG A 39 -1.05 9.40 -3.83
N VAL A 40 0.06 9.95 -3.37
CA VAL A 40 0.92 9.27 -2.40
C VAL A 40 1.16 10.15 -1.20
N ILE A 41 0.96 9.55 -0.03
CA ILE A 41 1.38 10.10 1.25
C ILE A 41 2.44 9.13 1.78
N GLU A 42 3.48 9.63 2.39
CA GLU A 42 4.55 8.77 2.89
C GLU A 42 4.71 8.85 4.38
N ALA A 43 5.17 7.75 4.97
CA ALA A 43 5.49 7.67 6.38
C ALA A 43 6.78 6.86 6.54
N GLN A 44 7.64 7.28 7.47
CA GLN A 44 8.92 6.64 7.66
C GLN A 44 8.87 5.42 8.58
N ASP A 45 7.80 5.26 9.34
CA ASP A 45 7.62 4.13 10.25
C ASP A 45 6.14 3.95 10.57
N ALA A 46 5.84 2.92 11.35
CA ALA A 46 4.46 2.60 11.70
C ALA A 46 3.80 3.69 12.54
N ASP A 47 4.55 4.29 13.46
CA ASP A 47 3.99 5.36 14.31
C ASP A 47 3.58 6.56 13.46
N ALA A 48 4.44 6.96 12.51
CA ALA A 48 4.11 8.03 11.58
C ALA A 48 2.89 7.67 10.72
N ALA A 49 2.81 6.42 10.29
CA ALA A 49 1.67 5.94 9.51
C ALA A 49 0.36 6.05 10.29
N ILE A 50 0.36 5.64 11.55
CA ILE A 50 -0.82 5.75 12.40
C ILE A 50 -1.25 7.22 12.54
N ARG A 51 -0.30 8.13 12.74
CA ARG A 51 -0.62 9.56 12.83
C ARG A 51 -1.28 10.08 11.56
N VAL A 52 -0.78 9.65 10.41
CA VAL A 52 -1.39 10.02 9.13
C VAL A 52 -2.82 9.49 9.04
N LEU A 53 -3.02 8.23 9.40
CA LEU A 53 -4.34 7.60 9.33
C LEU A 53 -5.34 8.24 10.29
N GLU A 54 -4.88 8.68 11.44
CA GLU A 54 -5.73 9.37 12.42
C GLU A 54 -6.13 10.78 11.95
N ALA A 55 -5.29 11.40 11.12
CA ALA A 55 -5.51 12.77 10.66
C ALA A 55 -6.23 12.86 9.30
N ARG A 56 -6.28 11.76 8.54
CA ARG A 56 -6.83 11.76 7.18
C ARG A 56 -7.86 10.65 7.03
N ASP A 57 -8.89 10.92 6.25
CA ASP A 57 -9.92 9.94 5.93
C ASP A 57 -9.93 9.53 4.46
N ASP A 58 -8.95 9.99 3.69
CA ASP A 58 -8.88 9.74 2.25
C ASP A 58 -7.91 8.63 1.85
N ILE A 59 -7.23 7.99 2.80
CA ILE A 59 -6.34 6.88 2.51
C ILE A 59 -7.18 5.64 2.15
N ARG A 60 -6.90 5.03 0.99
CA ARG A 60 -7.63 3.85 0.52
C ARG A 60 -6.79 2.59 0.50
N ILE A 61 -5.47 2.74 0.34
CA ILE A 61 -4.54 1.63 0.27
C ILE A 61 -3.32 1.98 1.10
N ILE A 62 -2.80 1.01 1.85
CA ILE A 62 -1.51 1.14 2.50
C ILE A 62 -0.54 0.15 1.84
N PHE A 63 0.63 0.65 1.49
CA PHE A 63 1.73 -0.16 0.98
C PHE A 63 2.86 -0.06 2.00
N THR A 64 3.11 -1.15 2.72
CA THR A 64 4.04 -1.14 3.85
C THR A 64 5.11 -2.22 3.75
N ASP A 65 6.34 -1.84 4.12
CA ASP A 65 7.37 -2.82 4.42
C ASP A 65 7.02 -3.46 5.77
N ILE A 66 7.22 -4.76 5.88
CA ILE A 66 7.05 -5.48 7.15
C ILE A 66 8.28 -5.31 8.03
N ASP A 67 9.46 -5.27 7.42
CA ASP A 67 10.74 -5.28 8.14
C ASP A 67 11.15 -3.88 8.53
N MET A 68 10.57 -3.36 9.59
CA MET A 68 10.87 -2.02 10.08
C MET A 68 11.21 -2.06 11.57
N PRO A 69 12.19 -1.27 12.00
CA PRO A 69 12.50 -1.14 13.42
C PRO A 69 11.44 -0.29 14.13
N GLY A 70 11.49 -0.28 15.44
CA GLY A 70 10.63 0.56 16.26
C GLY A 70 9.61 -0.24 17.05
N SER A 71 8.63 0.47 17.59
CA SER A 71 7.63 -0.12 18.48
C SER A 71 6.66 -1.04 17.74
N MET A 72 6.55 -0.89 16.43
CA MET A 72 5.61 -1.67 15.64
C MET A 72 6.21 -1.94 14.26
N ASN A 73 6.26 -3.20 13.85
CA ASN A 73 6.67 -3.55 12.50
C ASN A 73 5.46 -3.46 11.55
N GLY A 74 5.72 -3.67 10.27
CA GLY A 74 4.66 -3.53 9.26
C GLY A 74 3.55 -4.56 9.36
N LEU A 75 3.84 -5.74 9.91
CA LEU A 75 2.80 -6.76 10.10
C LEU A 75 1.81 -6.35 11.18
N LYS A 76 2.32 -5.85 12.30
CA LYS A 76 1.46 -5.33 13.37
C LYS A 76 0.69 -4.10 12.89
N LEU A 77 1.34 -3.25 12.08
CA LEU A 77 0.68 -2.10 11.48
C LEU A 77 -0.49 -2.56 10.60
N ALA A 78 -0.28 -3.57 9.77
CA ALA A 78 -1.33 -4.08 8.89
C ALA A 78 -2.54 -4.56 9.69
N HIS A 79 -2.31 -5.30 10.78
CA HIS A 79 -3.41 -5.75 11.64
C HIS A 79 -4.11 -4.59 12.34
N ALA A 80 -3.37 -3.59 12.79
CA ALA A 80 -3.96 -2.40 13.40
C ALA A 80 -4.85 -1.65 12.41
N VAL A 81 -4.38 -1.52 11.16
CA VAL A 81 -5.13 -0.86 10.09
C VAL A 81 -6.43 -1.61 9.81
N ALA A 82 -6.36 -2.93 9.68
CA ALA A 82 -7.54 -3.75 9.43
C ALA A 82 -8.56 -3.64 10.55
N ASN A 83 -8.10 -3.50 11.79
CA ASN A 83 -8.97 -3.38 12.94
C ASN A 83 -9.62 -1.99 13.07
N ARG A 84 -8.84 -0.93 12.85
CA ARG A 84 -9.30 0.45 13.07
C ARG A 84 -9.88 1.12 11.83
N TRP A 85 -9.39 0.75 10.65
CA TRP A 85 -9.82 1.34 9.38
C TRP A 85 -10.11 0.24 8.36
N PRO A 86 -11.13 -0.61 8.61
CA PRO A 86 -11.37 -1.80 7.79
C PRO A 86 -11.55 -1.57 6.30
N PRO A 87 -12.02 -0.42 5.80
CA PRO A 87 -12.10 -0.20 4.36
C PRO A 87 -10.75 -0.11 3.67
N ILE A 88 -9.66 0.20 4.40
CA ILE A 88 -8.35 0.35 3.79
C ILE A 88 -7.80 -1.01 3.36
N ARG A 89 -7.33 -1.10 2.11
CA ARG A 89 -6.73 -2.31 1.56
C ARG A 89 -5.23 -2.29 1.85
N ILE A 90 -4.65 -3.48 1.96
CA ILE A 90 -3.28 -3.62 2.45
C ILE A 90 -2.43 -4.39 1.45
N ILE A 91 -1.25 -3.82 1.12
CA ILE A 91 -0.18 -4.51 0.41
C ILE A 91 1.05 -4.46 1.30
N ALA A 92 1.61 -5.62 1.62
CA ALA A 92 2.80 -5.71 2.45
C ALA A 92 3.94 -6.35 1.66
N THR A 93 5.16 -5.92 1.93
CA THR A 93 6.34 -6.44 1.28
C THR A 93 7.42 -6.76 2.31
N SER A 94 8.21 -7.79 2.06
CA SER A 94 9.27 -8.23 2.98
C SER A 94 10.31 -9.05 2.23
N GLY A 95 11.56 -8.95 2.70
CA GLY A 95 12.61 -9.84 2.24
C GLY A 95 12.65 -11.17 2.98
N HIS A 96 11.82 -11.34 4.02
CA HIS A 96 11.79 -12.55 4.81
C HIS A 96 10.92 -13.62 4.16
N PHE A 97 11.52 -14.73 3.79
CA PHE A 97 10.81 -15.83 3.12
C PHE A 97 9.80 -16.55 4.02
N LYS A 98 9.83 -16.31 5.32
CA LYS A 98 8.90 -16.95 6.27
C LYS A 98 7.55 -16.25 6.35
N ILE A 99 7.43 -15.07 5.76
CA ILE A 99 6.18 -14.32 5.79
C ILE A 99 5.30 -14.79 4.63
N HIS A 100 4.04 -15.01 4.90
CA HIS A 100 3.05 -15.47 3.93
C HIS A 100 1.84 -14.55 3.94
N GLU A 101 1.07 -14.61 2.87
CA GLU A 101 -0.18 -13.85 2.77
C GLU A 101 -1.14 -14.16 3.91
N GLY A 102 -1.13 -15.40 4.39
CA GLY A 102 -1.95 -15.81 5.53
C GLY A 102 -1.59 -15.13 6.85
N ASP A 103 -0.41 -14.52 6.95
CA ASP A 103 -0.01 -13.76 8.13
C ASP A 103 -0.63 -12.37 8.16
N LEU A 104 -1.19 -11.93 7.04
CA LEU A 104 -1.83 -10.63 6.90
C LEU A 104 -3.32 -10.71 7.23
N PRO A 105 -3.95 -9.57 7.53
CA PRO A 105 -5.41 -9.52 7.63
C PRO A 105 -6.07 -10.00 6.34
N ASP A 106 -7.30 -10.46 6.43
CA ASP A 106 -8.06 -10.95 5.28
C ASP A 106 -8.06 -9.92 4.16
N GLY A 107 -7.78 -10.39 2.94
CA GLY A 107 -7.72 -9.52 1.76
C GLY A 107 -6.40 -8.81 1.57
N GLY A 108 -5.47 -8.92 2.52
CA GLY A 108 -4.14 -8.35 2.37
C GLY A 108 -3.34 -9.08 1.31
N ARG A 109 -2.52 -8.33 0.59
CA ARG A 109 -1.63 -8.87 -0.44
C ARG A 109 -0.20 -8.84 0.04
N PHE A 110 0.51 -9.93 -0.15
CA PHE A 110 1.94 -10.00 0.17
C PHE A 110 2.75 -10.11 -1.12
N ILE A 111 3.73 -9.23 -1.29
CA ILE A 111 4.61 -9.24 -2.45
C ILE A 111 6.04 -9.32 -1.93
N PRO A 112 6.75 -10.43 -2.16
CA PRO A 112 8.10 -10.60 -1.64
C PRO A 112 9.11 -9.70 -2.34
N LYS A 113 10.14 -9.29 -1.61
CA LYS A 113 11.29 -8.57 -2.17
C LYS A 113 12.28 -9.59 -2.73
N PRO A 114 13.00 -9.26 -3.80
CA PRO A 114 12.85 -8.05 -4.58
C PRO A 114 11.61 -8.12 -5.46
N TYR A 115 10.84 -7.04 -5.48
CA TYR A 115 9.65 -7.00 -6.33
C TYR A 115 9.94 -6.23 -7.62
N ARG A 116 9.09 -6.46 -8.61
CA ARG A 116 9.14 -5.73 -9.86
C ARG A 116 8.03 -4.68 -9.84
N GLN A 117 8.28 -3.58 -10.54
CA GLN A 117 7.33 -2.47 -10.59
C GLN A 117 5.93 -2.94 -10.99
N HIS A 118 5.83 -3.79 -12.01
CA HIS A 118 4.52 -4.24 -12.49
C HIS A 118 3.74 -5.05 -11.45
N GLN A 119 4.42 -5.71 -10.53
CA GLN A 119 3.75 -6.45 -9.45
C GLN A 119 3.04 -5.49 -8.50
N ILE A 120 3.71 -4.42 -8.12
CA ILE A 120 3.15 -3.42 -7.20
C ILE A 120 2.04 -2.64 -7.89
N ILE A 121 2.28 -2.15 -9.10
CA ILE A 121 1.29 -1.35 -9.83
C ILE A 121 0.06 -2.20 -10.15
N GLY A 122 0.26 -3.46 -10.52
CA GLY A 122 -0.85 -4.38 -10.76
C GLY A 122 -1.73 -4.58 -9.53
N ALA A 123 -1.10 -4.82 -8.38
CA ALA A 123 -1.83 -4.99 -7.12
C ALA A 123 -2.59 -3.72 -6.73
N LEU A 124 -1.95 -2.57 -6.86
CA LEU A 124 -2.59 -1.27 -6.58
C LEU A 124 -3.80 -1.04 -7.49
N THR A 125 -3.64 -1.34 -8.76
CA THR A 125 -4.71 -1.15 -9.75
C THR A 125 -5.89 -2.05 -9.43
N GLU A 126 -5.64 -3.29 -9.08
CA GLU A 126 -6.72 -4.21 -8.70
C GLU A 126 -7.44 -3.75 -7.45
N LEU A 127 -6.72 -3.30 -6.44
CA LEU A 127 -7.32 -2.85 -5.19
C LEU A 127 -8.06 -1.51 -5.34
N ALA A 128 -7.59 -0.66 -6.24
CA ALA A 128 -8.26 0.61 -6.53
C ALA A 128 -9.54 0.42 -7.36
N ASN A 129 -9.69 -0.75 -7.96
CA ASN A 129 -10.78 -1.07 -8.88
C ASN A 129 -11.46 -2.38 -8.47
N PRO A 130 -12.18 -2.39 -7.34
CA PRO A 130 -12.70 -3.64 -6.78
C PRO A 130 -13.66 -4.40 -7.72
N GLY A 131 -14.34 -3.72 -8.64
CA GLY A 131 -15.18 -4.38 -9.63
C GLY A 131 -14.38 -5.28 -10.55
N SER A 132 -13.20 -4.86 -10.96
CA SER A 132 -12.29 -5.67 -11.77
C SER A 132 -11.83 -6.92 -11.02
N ALA A 133 -11.59 -6.79 -9.73
CA ALA A 133 -11.13 -7.90 -8.91
C ALA A 133 -12.11 -9.05 -8.88
N PHE A 134 -13.38 -8.80 -9.14
CA PHE A 134 -14.41 -9.85 -9.18
C PHE A 134 -14.72 -10.34 -10.59
N GLY A 135 -13.99 -9.84 -11.59
CA GLY A 135 -14.15 -10.29 -12.95
C GLY A 135 -15.42 -9.78 -13.65
N TYR A 136 -15.96 -8.72 -13.17
CA TYR A 136 -17.18 -8.12 -13.76
C TYR A 136 -16.85 -7.20 -14.89
#